data_f7c3ca0a4d1b13e3459347d1216ae9c8
#
_entry.id   f7c3ca0a4d1b13e3459347d1216ae9c8
#
_cell.length_a   1.000
_cell.length_b   1.000
_cell.length_c   1.000
_cell.angle_alpha   90.00
_cell.angle_beta   90.00
_cell.angle_gamma   90.00
#
_symmetry.space_group_name_H-M   'P 1'
#
loop_
_entity.id
_entity.type
_entity.pdbx_description
1 polymer ?
#
loop_
_entity_poly.entity_id
_entity_poly.type
_entity_poly.pdbx_seq_one_letter_code
_entity_poly.pdbx_strand_id
1 'polypeptide(L)'
;MNVGSYRVDQQKIIFETGKFIEFDFSVQDTLVFDGKIIVLLDVSGNIRFNRNVYAIDFNGELLWQIERSENLDLIGYCPFISVEAQNPKLVSFNWCGFKFIIDPDTGKVIESIFTK
;
A
#
# COMPACT_ATOMS: atom_id res chain seq x y z
N MET A 1 11.06 -14.46 17.94
CA MET A 1 10.96 -14.76 16.50
C MET A 1 11.45 -13.57 15.71
N ASN A 2 12.41 -13.78 14.85
CA ASN A 2 12.89 -12.73 14.00
C ASN A 2 11.99 -12.56 12.80
N VAL A 3 11.41 -11.38 12.70
CA VAL A 3 10.86 -10.93 11.45
C VAL A 3 12.06 -10.55 10.62
N GLY A 4 12.22 -11.10 9.43
CA GLY A 4 13.33 -10.76 8.57
C GLY A 4 13.43 -9.26 8.36
N SER A 5 14.60 -8.76 8.09
CA SER A 5 14.78 -7.37 7.74
C SER A 5 14.69 -7.19 6.23
N TYR A 6 14.37 -5.99 5.83
CA TYR A 6 14.28 -5.59 4.44
C TYR A 6 14.77 -4.17 4.28
N ARG A 7 15.11 -3.81 3.05
CA ARG A 7 15.42 -2.43 2.70
C ARG A 7 14.72 -2.04 1.41
N VAL A 8 14.48 -0.75 1.26
CA VAL A 8 13.87 -0.19 0.06
C VAL A 8 14.98 0.35 -0.84
N ASP A 9 14.92 0.02 -2.11
CA ASP A 9 15.83 0.54 -3.13
C ASP A 9 15.01 0.92 -4.36
N GLN A 10 14.57 2.19 -4.40
CA GLN A 10 13.74 2.75 -5.47
C GLN A 10 12.44 1.94 -5.66
N GLN A 11 12.37 1.10 -6.69
CA GLN A 11 11.19 0.30 -7.02
C GLN A 11 11.19 -1.06 -6.34
N LYS A 12 12.24 -1.38 -5.56
CA LYS A 12 12.44 -2.72 -5.00
C LYS A 12 12.35 -2.74 -3.49
N ILE A 13 11.87 -3.85 -2.98
CA ILE A 13 12.04 -4.22 -1.58
C ILE A 13 12.92 -5.45 -1.57
N ILE A 14 14.07 -5.34 -0.90
CA ILE A 14 15.12 -6.36 -0.91
C ILE A 14 15.24 -6.94 0.50
N PHE A 15 15.17 -8.27 0.60
CA PHE A 15 15.24 -8.99 1.87
C PHE A 15 16.68 -9.43 2.17
N GLU A 16 16.94 -9.79 3.42
CA GLU A 16 18.27 -10.25 3.87
C GLU A 16 18.79 -11.41 3.03
N THR A 17 17.90 -12.28 2.57
CA THR A 17 18.27 -13.44 1.75
C THR A 17 18.76 -13.07 0.36
N GLY A 18 18.62 -11.80 -0.03
CA GLY A 18 18.89 -11.35 -1.38
C GLY A 18 17.69 -11.44 -2.31
N LYS A 19 16.62 -12.09 -1.88
CA LYS A 19 15.37 -12.10 -2.62
C LYS A 19 14.80 -10.70 -2.64
N PHE A 20 14.16 -10.32 -3.75
CA PHE A 20 13.53 -9.00 -3.86
C PHE A 20 12.22 -9.08 -4.61
N ILE A 21 11.39 -8.06 -4.39
CA ILE A 21 10.19 -7.83 -5.20
C ILE A 21 10.32 -6.44 -5.81
N GLU A 22 9.95 -6.32 -7.07
CA GLU A 22 10.04 -5.06 -7.81
C GLU A 22 8.66 -4.62 -8.25
N PHE A 23 8.40 -3.32 -8.09
CA PHE A 23 7.12 -2.71 -8.47
C PHE A 23 7.31 -1.82 -9.69
N ASP A 24 6.19 -1.40 -10.29
CA ASP A 24 6.21 -0.54 -11.47
C ASP A 24 6.52 0.93 -11.16
N PHE A 25 6.43 1.30 -9.88
CA PHE A 25 6.70 2.66 -9.40
C PHE A 25 7.63 2.60 -8.20
N SER A 26 8.27 3.73 -7.90
CA SER A 26 9.14 3.83 -6.71
C SER A 26 8.33 3.62 -5.44
N VAL A 27 8.95 2.96 -4.47
CA VAL A 27 8.36 2.78 -3.15
C VAL A 27 8.47 4.09 -2.39
N GLN A 28 7.33 4.67 -2.05
CA GLN A 28 7.28 5.92 -1.29
C GLN A 28 7.41 5.68 0.21
N ASP A 29 6.75 4.63 0.71
CA ASP A 29 6.72 4.33 2.14
C ASP A 29 6.42 2.86 2.36
N THR A 30 6.81 2.35 3.52
CA THR A 30 6.45 1.02 3.97
C THR A 30 6.02 1.07 5.43
N LEU A 31 5.15 0.15 5.79
CA LEU A 31 4.62 0.03 7.14
C LEU A 31 4.53 -1.45 7.51
N VAL A 32 5.18 -1.85 8.60
CA VAL A 32 4.98 -3.22 9.11
C VAL A 32 3.70 -3.21 9.93
N PHE A 33 2.74 -4.00 9.50
CA PHE A 33 1.43 -4.06 10.13
C PHE A 33 0.93 -5.50 10.13
N ASP A 34 0.58 -6.01 11.30
CA ASP A 34 -0.01 -7.34 11.45
C ASP A 34 0.82 -8.43 10.76
N GLY A 35 2.15 -8.39 10.95
CA GLY A 35 3.08 -9.36 10.40
C GLY A 35 3.33 -9.25 8.90
N LYS A 36 2.87 -8.16 8.29
CA LYS A 36 2.99 -7.91 6.85
C LYS A 36 3.74 -6.62 6.61
N ILE A 37 4.27 -6.46 5.40
CA ILE A 37 4.83 -5.19 4.93
C ILE A 37 3.81 -4.56 4.01
N ILE A 38 3.26 -3.43 4.42
CA ILE A 38 2.34 -2.63 3.60
C ILE A 38 3.20 -1.67 2.79
N VAL A 39 3.01 -1.65 1.48
CA VAL A 39 3.85 -0.90 0.55
C VAL A 39 3.00 0.16 -0.14
N LEU A 40 3.46 1.41 -0.07
CA LEU A 40 2.85 2.53 -0.78
C LEU A 40 3.80 2.94 -1.92
N LEU A 41 3.28 2.98 -3.14
CA LEU A 41 4.06 3.39 -4.30
C LEU A 41 3.80 4.86 -4.63
N ASP A 42 4.83 5.55 -5.08
CA ASP A 42 4.74 6.94 -5.52
C ASP A 42 4.25 6.99 -6.97
N VAL A 43 2.99 7.37 -7.14
CA VAL A 43 2.40 7.55 -8.46
C VAL A 43 2.32 9.04 -8.74
N SER A 44 3.25 9.54 -9.54
CA SER A 44 3.36 10.97 -9.83
C SER A 44 2.81 11.31 -11.22
N GLY A 45 2.58 12.60 -11.44
CA GLY A 45 2.11 13.10 -12.73
C GLY A 45 0.65 12.78 -12.98
N ASN A 46 0.33 12.53 -14.22
CA ASN A 46 -1.04 12.28 -14.66
C ASN A 46 -1.31 10.80 -14.90
N ILE A 47 -0.52 9.93 -14.29
CA ILE A 47 -0.68 8.49 -14.46
C ILE A 47 -1.89 8.03 -13.68
N ARG A 48 -2.83 7.40 -14.37
CA ARG A 48 -4.08 6.93 -13.77
C ARG A 48 -3.86 5.54 -13.16
N PHE A 49 -3.25 5.50 -11.98
CA PHE A 49 -3.04 4.26 -11.23
C PHE A 49 -3.35 4.54 -9.77
N ASN A 50 -4.53 4.10 -9.32
CA ASN A 50 -5.05 4.42 -7.99
C ASN A 50 -4.91 3.26 -7.00
N ARG A 51 -4.44 2.09 -7.44
CA ARG A 51 -4.29 0.91 -6.58
C ARG A 51 -2.84 0.73 -6.13
N ASN A 52 -2.25 1.80 -5.63
CA ASN A 52 -0.82 1.88 -5.33
C ASN A 52 -0.46 1.46 -3.89
N VAL A 53 -1.28 0.63 -3.27
CA VAL A 53 -1.01 0.03 -1.96
C VAL A 53 -1.03 -1.48 -2.10
N TYR A 54 0.02 -2.13 -1.59
CA TYR A 54 0.18 -3.59 -1.64
C TYR A 54 0.52 -4.10 -0.26
N ALA A 55 0.32 -5.39 -0.03
CA ALA A 55 0.88 -6.09 1.12
C ALA A 55 1.72 -7.25 0.64
N ILE A 56 2.88 -7.40 1.24
CA ILE A 56 3.77 -8.53 1.00
C ILE A 56 4.13 -9.16 2.33
N ASP A 57 4.49 -10.44 2.31
CA ASP A 57 5.00 -11.08 3.52
C ASP A 57 6.53 -10.95 3.58
N PHE A 58 7.11 -11.42 4.68
CA PHE A 58 8.56 -11.33 4.88
C PHE A 58 9.35 -12.37 4.07
N ASN A 59 8.66 -13.23 3.32
CA ASN A 59 9.26 -14.12 2.35
C ASN A 59 9.28 -13.51 0.94
N GLY A 60 8.76 -12.29 0.78
CA GLY A 60 8.73 -11.61 -0.50
C GLY A 60 7.57 -12.02 -1.39
N GLU A 61 6.54 -12.64 -0.82
CA GLU A 61 5.35 -13.02 -1.58
C GLU A 61 4.32 -11.92 -1.53
N LEU A 62 3.72 -11.62 -2.68
CA LEU A 62 2.64 -10.66 -2.76
C LEU A 62 1.39 -11.29 -2.15
N LEU A 63 0.80 -10.61 -1.15
CA LEU A 63 -0.41 -11.08 -0.47
C LEU A 63 -1.65 -10.47 -1.09
N TRP A 64 -1.66 -9.16 -1.31
CA TRP A 64 -2.78 -8.47 -1.94
C TRP A 64 -2.37 -7.11 -2.48
N GLN A 65 -3.19 -6.61 -3.38
CA GLN A 65 -3.21 -5.22 -3.83
C GLN A 65 -4.54 -4.63 -3.38
N ILE A 66 -4.53 -3.37 -2.95
CA ILE A 66 -5.74 -2.73 -2.43
C ILE A 66 -6.89 -2.84 -3.43
N GLU A 67 -8.09 -3.05 -2.89
CA GLU A 67 -9.30 -3.20 -3.66
C GLU A 67 -9.55 -1.99 -4.56
N ARG A 68 -9.99 -2.25 -5.77
CA ARG A 68 -10.38 -1.20 -6.69
C ARG A 68 -11.62 -0.47 -6.20
N SER A 69 -11.56 0.86 -6.21
CA SER A 69 -12.73 1.68 -5.88
C SER A 69 -13.32 2.22 -7.18
N GLU A 70 -14.43 1.66 -7.63
CA GLU A 70 -15.06 2.03 -8.90
C GLU A 70 -15.43 3.49 -8.95
N ASN A 71 -15.96 4.03 -7.84
CA ASN A 71 -16.38 5.42 -7.76
C ASN A 71 -15.20 6.38 -7.94
N LEU A 72 -14.04 6.03 -7.38
CA LEU A 72 -12.85 6.88 -7.45
C LEU A 72 -12.14 6.75 -8.80
N ASP A 73 -12.18 5.57 -9.40
CA ASP A 73 -11.59 5.36 -10.72
C ASP A 73 -12.26 6.22 -11.80
N LEU A 74 -13.54 6.53 -11.62
CA LEU A 74 -14.26 7.42 -12.54
C LEU A 74 -13.80 8.87 -12.43
N ILE A 75 -13.25 9.27 -11.28
CA ILE A 75 -12.77 10.64 -11.05
C ILE A 75 -11.39 10.85 -11.71
N GLY A 76 -10.62 9.79 -11.90
CA GLY A 76 -9.33 9.83 -12.56
C GLY A 76 -8.16 9.64 -11.61
N TYR A 77 -7.39 10.70 -11.34
CA TYR A 77 -6.17 10.61 -10.53
C TYR A 77 -6.52 10.69 -9.04
N CYS A 78 -6.53 9.57 -8.37
CA CYS A 78 -6.79 9.49 -6.92
C CYS A 78 -5.89 8.46 -6.22
N PRO A 79 -4.57 8.49 -6.45
CA PRO A 79 -3.69 7.51 -5.79
C PRO A 79 -3.68 7.73 -4.28
N PHE A 80 -3.34 6.68 -3.55
CA PHE A 80 -3.11 6.79 -2.11
C PHE A 80 -1.81 7.56 -1.87
N ILE A 81 -1.80 8.35 -0.79
CA ILE A 81 -0.67 9.22 -0.44
C ILE A 81 -0.08 8.89 0.93
N SER A 82 -0.73 8.02 1.69
CA SER A 82 -0.20 7.58 2.99
C SER A 82 -0.75 6.22 3.37
N VAL A 83 -0.03 5.52 4.21
CA VAL A 83 -0.49 4.33 4.92
C VAL A 83 -0.14 4.49 6.39
N GLU A 84 -1.08 4.19 7.28
CA GLU A 84 -0.92 4.44 8.71
C GLU A 84 -1.53 3.32 9.53
N ALA A 85 -0.92 3.07 10.68
CA ALA A 85 -1.51 2.21 11.68
C ALA A 85 -2.29 3.09 12.67
N GLN A 86 -3.60 2.97 12.67
CA GLN A 86 -4.47 3.58 13.68
C GLN A 86 -5.08 2.44 14.49
N ASN A 87 -4.24 1.80 15.29
CA ASN A 87 -4.50 0.54 15.96
C ASN A 87 -5.91 0.42 16.53
N PRO A 88 -6.61 -0.70 16.21
CA PRO A 88 -6.12 -1.86 15.46
C PRO A 88 -6.31 -1.77 13.95
N LYS A 89 -6.59 -0.60 13.42
CA LYS A 89 -6.98 -0.39 12.02
C LYS A 89 -5.80 -0.07 11.14
N LEU A 90 -5.83 -0.60 9.91
CA LEU A 90 -4.96 -0.17 8.83
C LEU A 90 -5.69 0.89 8.02
N VAL A 91 -5.09 2.05 7.88
CA VAL A 91 -5.72 3.24 7.31
C VAL A 91 -4.86 3.79 6.17
N SER A 92 -5.50 4.25 5.11
CA SER A 92 -4.84 4.91 4.01
C SER A 92 -5.64 6.13 3.58
N PHE A 93 -4.95 7.20 3.22
CA PHE A 93 -5.57 8.42 2.70
C PHE A 93 -5.23 8.53 1.23
N ASN A 94 -6.19 8.98 0.41
CA ASN A 94 -5.90 9.19 -1.00
C ASN A 94 -5.84 10.67 -1.35
N TRP A 95 -5.35 10.97 -2.55
CA TRP A 95 -5.19 12.33 -3.06
C TRP A 95 -6.51 13.09 -3.11
N CYS A 96 -7.61 12.38 -3.31
CA CYS A 96 -8.94 12.99 -3.46
C CYS A 96 -9.64 13.31 -2.14
N GLY A 97 -8.98 13.08 -1.01
CA GLY A 97 -9.51 13.49 0.28
C GLY A 97 -10.35 12.45 1.00
N PHE A 98 -10.19 11.18 0.65
CA PHE A 98 -10.86 10.09 1.35
C PHE A 98 -9.91 9.38 2.29
N LYS A 99 -10.44 8.96 3.43
CA LYS A 99 -9.81 8.05 4.37
C LYS A 99 -10.39 6.66 4.15
N PHE A 100 -9.53 5.67 4.01
CA PHE A 100 -9.94 4.27 3.80
C PHE A 100 -9.49 3.43 4.97
N ILE A 101 -10.41 2.61 5.47
CA ILE A 101 -10.08 1.56 6.44
C ILE A 101 -9.99 0.27 5.65
N ILE A 102 -8.87 -0.42 5.76
CA ILE A 102 -8.53 -1.56 4.92
C ILE A 102 -8.44 -2.82 5.75
N ASP A 103 -9.03 -3.91 5.25
CA ASP A 103 -8.84 -5.24 5.85
C ASP A 103 -7.39 -5.68 5.57
N PRO A 104 -6.55 -5.84 6.60
CA PRO A 104 -5.14 -6.17 6.39
C PRO A 104 -4.91 -7.57 5.86
N ASP A 105 -5.90 -8.45 5.92
CA ASP A 105 -5.77 -9.83 5.44
C ASP A 105 -6.09 -9.96 3.96
N THR A 106 -6.92 -9.08 3.42
CA THR A 106 -7.45 -9.22 2.05
C THR A 106 -7.20 -8.01 1.16
N GLY A 107 -6.92 -6.84 1.75
CA GLY A 107 -6.82 -5.59 0.99
C GLY A 107 -8.16 -4.99 0.62
N LYS A 108 -9.26 -5.56 1.11
CA LYS A 108 -10.59 -5.01 0.85
C LYS A 108 -10.82 -3.75 1.66
N VAL A 109 -11.54 -2.81 1.08
CA VAL A 109 -11.93 -1.58 1.74
C VAL A 109 -13.15 -1.87 2.62
N ILE A 110 -12.97 -1.70 3.93
CA ILE A 110 -14.05 -1.89 4.91
C ILE A 110 -14.94 -0.66 4.95
N GLU A 111 -14.33 0.51 4.90
CA GLU A 111 -15.04 1.77 5.01
C GLU A 111 -14.26 2.87 4.30
N SER A 112 -14.96 3.80 3.66
CA SER A 112 -14.35 5.00 3.11
C SER A 112 -15.09 6.22 3.61
N ILE A 113 -14.34 7.24 4.02
CA ILE A 113 -14.87 8.46 4.65
C ILE A 113 -14.26 9.65 3.93
N PHE A 114 -15.12 10.56 3.48
CA PHE A 114 -14.66 11.82 2.90
C PHE A 114 -14.23 12.75 4.02
N THR A 115 -12.98 13.27 3.94
CA THR A 115 -12.37 14.01 5.05
C THR A 115 -12.16 15.51 4.76
N LYS A 116 -12.55 15.97 3.60
CA LYS A 116 -12.41 17.41 3.27
C LYS A 116 -13.68 18.18 3.53
#